data_84e70b16845257fcaaa5d16c4f902280
#
_entry.id   84e70b16845257fcaaa5d16c4f902280
#
_cell.length_a   1.000
_cell.length_b   1.000
_cell.length_c   1.000
_cell.angle_alpha   90.00
_cell.angle_beta   90.00
_cell.angle_gamma   90.00
#
_symmetry.space_group_name_H-M   'P 1'
#
loop_
_entity.id
_entity.type
_entity.pdbx_description
1 polymer ?
#
loop_
_entity_poly.entity_id
_entity_poly.type
_entity_poly.pdbx_seq_one_letter_code
_entity_poly.pdbx_strand_id
1 'polypeptide(L)'
;EQAGSLYGALPSFIAGAKNLNAQLKSFKEWLYRNEKLELFSALDLLSKPGESREEFFVRLSDKANEILEAKTDEIAAKFEKEKARLEDKISRASEKYEKEKGDVLSRGVDAALNIGGAILGAFLGRSRSASNISKAISGAKSAHKILNERSEAKNAENSLSALQEELEVLTQKFEAEVDALKQSLDLKNIKLETKEISPKKTDIYDEKISLLWKS
;
A
#
# COMPACT_ATOMS: atom_id res chain seq x y z
N GLU A 1 -18.03 25.14 60.67
CA GLU A 1 -18.09 26.59 60.51
C GLU A 1 -16.95 26.98 59.54
N GLN A 2 -17.28 27.11 58.28
CA GLN A 2 -16.36 27.66 57.33
C GLN A 2 -16.34 29.19 57.52
N ALA A 3 -15.21 29.74 57.87
CA ALA A 3 -15.01 31.16 57.90
C ALA A 3 -15.42 31.74 56.54
N GLY A 4 -16.40 32.63 56.55
CA GLY A 4 -16.97 33.22 55.34
C GLY A 4 -15.91 33.89 54.52
N SER A 5 -15.58 33.27 53.40
CA SER A 5 -14.77 33.89 52.37
C SER A 5 -15.58 35.05 51.79
N LEU A 6 -15.09 36.28 51.96
CA LEU A 6 -15.70 37.44 51.32
C LEU A 6 -15.46 37.36 49.80
N TYR A 7 -16.51 36.90 49.10
CA TYR A 7 -16.51 36.93 47.67
C TYR A 7 -16.74 38.36 47.13
N GLY A 8 -15.96 38.79 46.18
CA GLY A 8 -16.18 40.06 45.51
C GLY A 8 -17.55 40.13 44.78
N ALA A 9 -18.01 41.33 44.47
CA ALA A 9 -19.21 41.53 43.69
C ALA A 9 -19.09 40.89 42.31
N LEU A 10 -20.17 40.16 41.89
CA LEU A 10 -20.19 39.61 40.54
C LEU A 10 -20.25 40.74 39.49
N PRO A 11 -19.45 40.64 38.43
CA PRO A 11 -19.57 41.56 37.32
C PRO A 11 -21.00 41.59 36.76
N SER A 12 -21.49 42.75 36.38
CA SER A 12 -22.88 42.94 35.93
C SER A 12 -23.30 42.04 34.76
N PHE A 13 -22.36 41.69 33.91
CA PHE A 13 -22.64 40.83 32.74
C PHE A 13 -22.91 39.35 33.11
N ILE A 14 -22.60 38.90 34.33
CA ILE A 14 -22.88 37.56 34.85
C ILE A 14 -23.84 37.58 36.05
N ALA A 15 -24.16 38.74 36.54
CA ALA A 15 -25.07 38.90 37.68
C ALA A 15 -26.52 38.55 37.27
N GLY A 16 -27.03 37.46 37.80
CA GLY A 16 -28.41 36.98 37.55
C GLY A 16 -28.54 35.93 36.45
N ALA A 17 -29.52 35.03 36.65
CA ALA A 17 -29.75 33.89 35.75
C ALA A 17 -30.00 34.27 34.29
N LYS A 18 -30.67 35.40 34.03
CA LYS A 18 -30.91 35.90 32.66
C LYS A 18 -29.64 36.25 31.93
N ASN A 19 -28.66 36.85 32.61
CA ASN A 19 -27.38 37.22 32.04
C ASN A 19 -26.51 35.97 31.80
N LEU A 20 -26.52 35.01 32.69
CA LEU A 20 -25.83 33.72 32.50
C LEU A 20 -26.38 32.97 31.29
N ASN A 21 -27.71 32.90 31.13
CA ASN A 21 -28.32 32.28 29.96
C ASN A 21 -27.96 33.01 28.66
N ALA A 22 -27.85 34.32 28.66
CA ALA A 22 -27.41 35.09 27.53
C ALA A 22 -25.96 34.76 27.15
N GLN A 23 -25.07 34.64 28.17
CA GLN A 23 -23.67 34.22 27.95
C GLN A 23 -23.58 32.78 27.40
N LEU A 24 -24.37 31.86 27.94
CA LEU A 24 -24.46 30.48 27.47
C LEU A 24 -24.87 30.43 25.99
N LYS A 25 -25.89 31.21 25.60
CA LYS A 25 -26.30 31.31 24.20
C LYS A 25 -25.23 31.89 23.29
N SER A 26 -24.54 32.93 23.74
CA SER A 26 -23.44 33.53 23.01
C SER A 26 -22.27 32.57 22.84
N PHE A 27 -21.94 31.80 23.87
CA PHE A 27 -20.91 30.77 23.82
C PHE A 27 -21.27 29.63 22.84
N LYS A 28 -22.53 29.19 22.85
CA LYS A 28 -23.04 28.19 21.89
C LYS A 28 -22.91 28.66 20.44
N GLU A 29 -23.26 29.92 20.15
CA GLU A 29 -23.06 30.50 18.83
C GLU A 29 -21.58 30.62 18.46
N TRP A 30 -20.73 30.94 19.42
CA TRP A 30 -19.29 30.97 19.20
C TRP A 30 -18.73 29.60 18.88
N LEU A 31 -19.07 28.55 19.64
CA LEU A 31 -18.69 27.15 19.37
C LEU A 31 -19.12 26.74 17.97
N TYR A 32 -20.39 26.99 17.61
CA TYR A 32 -20.90 26.66 16.29
C TYR A 32 -20.11 27.30 15.14
N ARG A 33 -19.59 28.52 15.35
CA ARG A 33 -18.88 29.28 14.29
C ARG A 33 -17.40 29.02 14.25
N ASN A 34 -16.79 28.69 15.38
CA ASN A 34 -15.33 28.71 15.52
C ASN A 34 -14.73 27.34 15.76
N GLU A 35 -15.49 26.43 16.39
CA GLU A 35 -14.97 25.10 16.65
C GLU A 35 -15.12 24.20 15.44
N LYS A 36 -14.07 23.43 15.16
CA LYS A 36 -14.02 22.44 14.10
C LYS A 36 -13.34 21.20 14.63
N LEU A 37 -13.84 20.06 14.24
CA LEU A 37 -13.17 18.80 14.47
C LEU A 37 -12.23 18.52 13.28
N GLU A 38 -10.96 18.46 13.55
CA GLU A 38 -9.95 18.07 12.58
C GLU A 38 -9.73 16.56 12.65
N LEU A 39 -9.86 15.89 11.51
CA LEU A 39 -9.62 14.46 11.37
C LEU A 39 -8.57 14.22 10.30
N PHE A 40 -7.71 13.22 10.51
CA PHE A 40 -6.77 12.76 9.50
C PHE A 40 -7.47 11.85 8.49
N SER A 41 -7.07 11.98 7.22
CA SER A 41 -7.64 11.18 6.13
C SER A 41 -6.52 10.72 5.19
N ALA A 42 -6.50 9.40 4.89
CA ALA A 42 -5.63 8.80 3.88
C ALA A 42 -6.14 7.40 3.52
N LEU A 43 -5.96 6.95 2.27
CA LEU A 43 -6.34 5.62 1.76
C LEU A 43 -7.80 5.23 2.13
N ASP A 44 -8.74 6.17 1.98
CA ASP A 44 -10.15 6.02 2.36
C ASP A 44 -10.41 5.76 3.85
N LEU A 45 -9.37 5.88 4.69
CA LEU A 45 -9.50 5.92 6.13
C LEU A 45 -9.72 7.34 6.64
N LEU A 46 -10.50 7.43 7.70
CA LEU A 46 -10.70 8.63 8.49
C LEU A 46 -10.32 8.35 9.94
N SER A 47 -9.62 9.28 10.58
CA SER A 47 -9.32 9.15 12.00
C SER A 47 -10.59 9.26 12.84
N LYS A 48 -10.57 8.65 14.03
CA LYS A 48 -11.65 8.81 15.02
C LYS A 48 -11.48 10.16 15.72
N PRO A 49 -12.58 10.74 16.24
CA PRO A 49 -12.48 11.89 17.12
C PRO A 49 -11.57 11.61 18.32
N GLY A 50 -10.56 12.46 18.52
CA GLY A 50 -9.59 12.31 19.61
C GLY A 50 -8.49 11.26 19.37
N GLU A 51 -8.48 10.60 18.22
CA GLU A 51 -7.40 9.68 17.85
C GLU A 51 -6.11 10.47 17.57
N SER A 52 -5.02 10.06 18.19
CA SER A 52 -3.71 10.66 17.94
C SER A 52 -3.22 10.33 16.52
N ARG A 53 -2.28 11.11 16.04
CA ARG A 53 -1.66 10.85 14.73
C ARG A 53 -0.96 9.51 14.69
N GLU A 54 -0.31 9.13 15.77
CA GLU A 54 0.41 7.86 15.92
C GLU A 54 -0.56 6.66 15.85
N GLU A 55 -1.69 6.73 16.55
CA GLU A 55 -2.72 5.69 16.51
C GLU A 55 -3.33 5.56 15.11
N PHE A 56 -3.60 6.69 14.46
CA PHE A 56 -4.08 6.69 13.08
C PHE A 56 -3.07 6.06 12.12
N PHE A 57 -1.76 6.33 12.29
CA PHE A 57 -0.70 5.73 11.47
C PHE A 57 -0.62 4.21 11.62
N VAL A 58 -0.89 3.64 12.79
CA VAL A 58 -0.96 2.17 12.96
C VAL A 58 -2.08 1.59 12.07
N ARG A 59 -3.28 2.16 12.14
CA ARG A 59 -4.41 1.73 11.30
C ARG A 59 -4.16 1.94 9.81
N LEU A 60 -3.51 3.04 9.46
CA LEU A 60 -3.12 3.34 8.09
C LEU A 60 -2.11 2.32 7.55
N SER A 61 -1.16 1.89 8.38
CA SER A 61 -0.20 0.83 8.06
C SER A 61 -0.89 -0.51 7.78
N ASP A 62 -1.85 -0.89 8.62
CA ASP A 62 -2.64 -2.10 8.43
C ASP A 62 -3.43 -2.05 7.12
N LYS A 63 -4.05 -0.89 6.83
CA LYS A 63 -4.80 -0.68 5.59
C LYS A 63 -3.91 -0.67 4.35
N ALA A 64 -2.74 -0.06 4.43
CA ALA A 64 -1.75 -0.08 3.36
C ALA A 64 -1.26 -1.51 3.05
N ASN A 65 -1.02 -2.31 4.09
CA ASN A 65 -0.63 -3.71 3.95
C ASN A 65 -1.76 -4.56 3.33
N GLU A 66 -3.01 -4.36 3.73
CA GLU A 66 -4.18 -5.04 3.14
C GLU A 66 -4.29 -4.73 1.63
N ILE A 67 -4.17 -3.45 1.26
CA ILE A 67 -4.21 -3.02 -0.14
C ILE A 67 -3.01 -3.58 -0.92
N LEU A 68 -1.83 -3.58 -0.31
CA LEU A 68 -0.61 -4.13 -0.92
C LEU A 68 -0.78 -5.63 -1.22
N GLU A 69 -1.26 -6.41 -0.26
CA GLU A 69 -1.51 -7.85 -0.41
C GLU A 69 -2.51 -8.11 -1.54
N ALA A 70 -3.70 -7.49 -1.48
CA ALA A 70 -4.75 -7.68 -2.47
C ALA A 70 -4.29 -7.30 -3.89
N LYS A 71 -3.61 -6.18 -4.06
CA LYS A 71 -3.12 -5.75 -5.37
C LYS A 71 -1.94 -6.58 -5.87
N THR A 72 -1.06 -7.04 -4.97
CA THR A 72 0.03 -7.94 -5.35
C THR A 72 -0.52 -9.28 -5.85
N ASP A 73 -1.56 -9.80 -5.23
CA ASP A 73 -2.24 -11.02 -5.69
C ASP A 73 -2.87 -10.85 -7.08
N GLU A 74 -3.48 -9.70 -7.35
CA GLU A 74 -4.03 -9.39 -8.68
C GLU A 74 -2.93 -9.32 -9.77
N ILE A 75 -1.81 -8.66 -9.45
CA ILE A 75 -0.66 -8.55 -10.35
C ILE A 75 -0.04 -9.93 -10.58
N ALA A 76 0.12 -10.73 -9.51
CA ALA A 76 0.65 -12.08 -9.58
C ALA A 76 -0.24 -13.01 -10.42
N ALA A 77 -1.55 -12.93 -10.28
CA ALA A 77 -2.48 -13.73 -11.09
C ALA A 77 -2.40 -13.40 -12.60
N LYS A 78 -2.22 -12.12 -12.95
CA LYS A 78 -2.01 -11.70 -14.34
C LYS A 78 -0.67 -12.23 -14.87
N PHE A 79 0.39 -12.05 -14.09
CA PHE A 79 1.73 -12.54 -14.42
C PHE A 79 1.73 -14.07 -14.66
N GLU A 80 1.14 -14.86 -13.76
CA GLU A 80 1.08 -16.31 -13.90
C GLU A 80 0.36 -16.74 -15.18
N LYS A 81 -0.72 -16.05 -15.55
CA LYS A 81 -1.46 -16.35 -16.78
C LYS A 81 -0.61 -16.08 -18.03
N GLU A 82 0.13 -14.99 -18.06
CA GLU A 82 0.99 -14.65 -19.20
C GLU A 82 2.23 -15.55 -19.25
N LYS A 83 2.83 -15.81 -18.09
CA LYS A 83 3.93 -16.74 -17.92
C LYS A 83 3.58 -18.14 -18.45
N ALA A 84 2.46 -18.71 -18.02
CA ALA A 84 2.01 -20.03 -18.49
C ALA A 84 1.85 -20.11 -20.02
N ARG A 85 1.39 -19.01 -20.66
CA ARG A 85 1.31 -18.91 -22.11
C ARG A 85 2.68 -18.90 -22.78
N LEU A 86 3.65 -18.21 -22.19
CA LEU A 86 5.04 -18.17 -22.70
C LEU A 86 5.73 -19.51 -22.49
N GLU A 87 5.54 -20.15 -21.34
CA GLU A 87 6.08 -21.48 -21.04
C GLU A 87 5.57 -22.53 -22.04
N ASP A 88 4.28 -22.51 -22.39
CA ASP A 88 3.71 -23.39 -23.43
C ASP A 88 4.35 -23.13 -24.80
N LYS A 89 4.56 -21.87 -25.18
CA LYS A 89 5.26 -21.53 -26.44
C LYS A 89 6.73 -21.98 -26.41
N ILE A 90 7.43 -21.79 -25.28
CA ILE A 90 8.82 -22.22 -25.09
C ILE A 90 8.90 -23.74 -25.21
N SER A 91 8.00 -24.49 -24.55
CA SER A 91 7.94 -25.95 -24.64
C SER A 91 7.79 -26.43 -26.10
N ARG A 92 6.84 -25.86 -26.84
CA ARG A 92 6.63 -26.20 -28.26
C ARG A 92 7.83 -25.82 -29.15
N ALA A 93 8.45 -24.67 -28.89
CA ALA A 93 9.65 -24.24 -29.62
C ALA A 93 10.83 -25.15 -29.33
N SER A 94 10.98 -25.58 -28.08
CA SER A 94 11.99 -26.55 -27.65
C SER A 94 11.81 -27.91 -28.30
N GLU A 95 10.58 -28.48 -28.30
CA GLU A 95 10.28 -29.74 -28.96
C GLU A 95 10.60 -29.71 -30.47
N LYS A 96 10.29 -28.61 -31.12
CA LYS A 96 10.63 -28.41 -32.54
C LYS A 96 12.13 -28.37 -32.76
N TYR A 97 12.85 -27.66 -31.88
CA TYR A 97 14.30 -27.56 -31.93
C TYR A 97 14.98 -28.92 -31.72
N GLU A 98 14.51 -29.72 -30.75
CA GLU A 98 15.04 -31.06 -30.46
C GLU A 98 14.81 -32.02 -31.63
N LYS A 99 13.65 -31.97 -32.29
CA LYS A 99 13.38 -32.75 -33.50
C LYS A 99 14.33 -32.43 -34.65
N GLU A 100 14.76 -31.18 -34.75
CA GLU A 100 15.67 -30.73 -35.80
C GLU A 100 17.15 -31.00 -35.49
N LYS A 101 17.53 -31.12 -34.23
CA LYS A 101 18.95 -31.29 -33.80
C LYS A 101 19.34 -32.68 -33.27
N GLY A 102 18.39 -33.49 -32.85
CA GLY A 102 18.70 -34.78 -32.22
C GLY A 102 19.52 -34.69 -30.94
N ASP A 103 18.89 -35.06 -29.86
CA ASP A 103 19.45 -35.53 -28.55
C ASP A 103 20.35 -34.62 -27.68
N VAL A 104 20.58 -33.36 -27.91
CA VAL A 104 21.59 -32.63 -27.09
C VAL A 104 21.04 -31.62 -26.06
N LEU A 105 19.72 -31.34 -25.97
CA LEU A 105 19.28 -30.12 -25.29
C LEU A 105 18.23 -30.18 -24.17
N SER A 106 17.92 -31.29 -23.56
CA SER A 106 16.94 -31.37 -22.44
C SER A 106 17.32 -30.52 -21.19
N ARG A 107 18.62 -30.24 -20.99
CA ARG A 107 19.08 -29.55 -19.78
C ARG A 107 18.91 -28.02 -19.77
N GLY A 108 18.81 -27.37 -20.90
CA GLY A 108 18.72 -25.89 -21.01
C GLY A 108 17.31 -25.35 -20.78
N VAL A 109 16.29 -26.10 -21.16
CA VAL A 109 14.88 -25.69 -21.07
C VAL A 109 14.36 -25.77 -19.64
N ASP A 110 14.73 -26.81 -18.91
CA ASP A 110 14.35 -26.95 -17.49
C ASP A 110 14.86 -25.81 -16.62
N ALA A 111 16.03 -25.23 -16.95
CA ALA A 111 16.56 -24.08 -16.25
C ALA A 111 15.74 -22.80 -16.50
N ALA A 112 15.25 -22.56 -17.72
CA ALA A 112 14.44 -21.38 -18.06
C ALA A 112 13.04 -21.45 -17.41
N LEU A 113 12.41 -22.61 -17.37
CA LEU A 113 11.10 -22.84 -16.78
C LEU A 113 11.11 -22.67 -15.23
N ASN A 114 12.23 -22.99 -14.59
CA ASN A 114 12.36 -22.88 -13.12
C ASN A 114 12.55 -21.43 -12.62
N ILE A 115 13.01 -20.50 -13.45
CA ILE A 115 13.27 -19.11 -13.05
C ILE A 115 11.99 -18.40 -12.62
N GLY A 116 10.93 -18.52 -13.38
CA GLY A 116 9.65 -17.85 -13.08
C GLY A 116 9.01 -18.32 -11.78
N GLY A 117 9.09 -19.63 -11.45
CA GLY A 117 8.59 -20.19 -10.18
C GLY A 117 9.38 -19.72 -8.96
N ALA A 118 10.70 -19.54 -9.11
CA ALA A 118 11.56 -19.06 -8.01
C ALA A 118 11.29 -17.59 -7.67
N ILE A 119 10.96 -16.76 -8.66
CA ILE A 119 10.67 -15.33 -8.46
C ILE A 119 9.34 -15.16 -7.72
N LEU A 120 8.29 -15.86 -8.13
CA LEU A 120 7.01 -15.83 -7.43
C LEU A 120 7.11 -16.34 -5.99
N GLY A 121 7.82 -17.44 -5.77
CA GLY A 121 8.08 -17.96 -4.43
C GLY A 121 8.83 -16.97 -3.54
N ALA A 122 9.70 -16.14 -4.08
CA ALA A 122 10.42 -15.11 -3.34
C ALA A 122 9.53 -13.89 -3.02
N PHE A 123 8.58 -13.54 -3.87
CA PHE A 123 7.67 -12.40 -3.67
C PHE A 123 6.45 -12.75 -2.80
N LEU A 124 5.83 -13.91 -3.01
CA LEU A 124 4.66 -14.36 -2.27
C LEU A 124 5.04 -15.09 -0.97
N GLY A 125 6.20 -15.74 -0.93
CA GLY A 125 6.76 -16.31 0.30
C GLY A 125 7.38 -15.24 1.17
N ARG A 126 6.97 -15.14 2.42
CA ARG A 126 7.38 -14.21 3.48
C ARG A 126 8.90 -13.97 3.68
N SER A 127 9.76 -14.27 2.72
CA SER A 127 11.21 -14.09 2.82
C SER A 127 11.64 -12.76 2.20
N ARG A 128 11.87 -11.78 3.04
CA ARG A 128 12.32 -10.40 2.76
C ARG A 128 13.78 -10.29 2.31
N SER A 129 14.31 -11.18 1.48
CA SER A 129 15.71 -11.09 1.07
C SER A 129 15.86 -10.86 -0.44
N ALA A 130 16.11 -9.61 -0.81
CA ALA A 130 16.43 -9.17 -2.17
C ALA A 130 17.67 -9.85 -2.79
N SER A 131 18.52 -10.49 -1.95
CA SER A 131 19.75 -11.17 -2.38
C SER A 131 19.54 -12.50 -3.11
N ASN A 132 18.36 -13.12 -3.00
CA ASN A 132 18.07 -14.40 -3.65
C ASN A 132 17.56 -14.24 -5.09
N ILE A 133 17.02 -13.08 -5.43
CA ILE A 133 16.48 -12.77 -6.78
C ILE A 133 17.63 -12.61 -7.80
N SER A 134 18.68 -11.90 -7.43
CA SER A 134 19.84 -11.69 -8.31
C SER A 134 20.62 -12.97 -8.65
N LYS A 135 20.55 -14.02 -7.78
CA LYS A 135 21.17 -15.31 -8.04
C LYS A 135 20.39 -16.17 -9.02
N ALA A 136 19.06 -16.06 -9.06
CA ALA A 136 18.23 -16.79 -10.01
C ALA A 136 18.42 -16.24 -11.45
N ILE A 137 18.59 -14.93 -11.59
CA ILE A 137 18.81 -14.24 -12.90
C ILE A 137 20.22 -14.53 -13.46
N SER A 138 21.25 -14.65 -12.61
CA SER A 138 22.62 -14.94 -13.07
C SER A 138 22.81 -16.35 -13.63
N GLY A 139 21.97 -17.31 -13.23
CA GLY A 139 21.97 -18.68 -13.78
C GLY A 139 21.53 -18.75 -15.25
N ALA A 140 20.64 -17.86 -15.68
CA ALA A 140 20.15 -17.80 -17.06
C ALA A 140 21.19 -17.35 -18.10
N LYS A 141 22.17 -16.53 -17.68
CA LYS A 141 23.23 -16.03 -18.57
C LYS A 141 24.27 -17.08 -18.99
N SER A 142 24.31 -18.21 -18.32
CA SER A 142 25.27 -19.28 -18.62
C SER A 142 24.83 -20.22 -19.76
N ALA A 143 23.53 -20.23 -20.11
CA ALA A 143 22.99 -21.08 -21.18
C ALA A 143 23.28 -20.56 -22.61
N HIS A 144 23.75 -19.33 -22.75
CA HIS A 144 23.91 -18.64 -24.05
C HIS A 144 25.17 -19.04 -24.83
N LYS A 145 26.01 -19.96 -24.35
CA LYS A 145 27.37 -20.15 -24.85
C LYS A 145 27.62 -21.36 -25.74
N ILE A 146 26.62 -22.16 -26.08
CA ILE A 146 26.82 -23.43 -26.78
C ILE A 146 25.90 -23.56 -27.99
N LEU A 147 26.01 -22.73 -29.05
CA LEU A 147 25.30 -23.04 -30.28
C LEU A 147 25.87 -22.32 -31.52
N ASN A 148 26.71 -23.02 -32.24
CA ASN A 148 27.00 -22.71 -33.66
C ASN A 148 26.80 -24.03 -34.45
N GLU A 149 25.76 -24.05 -35.30
CA GLU A 149 25.75 -24.65 -36.67
C GLU A 149 24.40 -25.15 -37.14
N ARG A 150 24.02 -24.72 -38.33
CA ARG A 150 23.01 -25.05 -39.34
C ARG A 150 21.71 -24.20 -39.37
N SER A 151 21.30 -23.81 -40.63
CA SER A 151 20.34 -22.71 -40.84
C SER A 151 18.88 -22.96 -40.36
N GLU A 152 18.39 -24.18 -40.32
CA GLU A 152 17.02 -24.46 -39.81
C GLU A 152 16.99 -24.57 -38.30
N ALA A 153 17.99 -25.18 -37.70
CA ALA A 153 18.25 -25.15 -36.28
C ALA A 153 18.44 -23.70 -35.76
N LYS A 154 19.04 -22.82 -36.56
CA LYS A 154 19.25 -21.42 -36.21
C LYS A 154 17.95 -20.62 -36.11
N ASN A 155 16.94 -20.94 -36.92
CA ASN A 155 15.64 -20.29 -36.85
C ASN A 155 14.85 -20.74 -35.58
N ALA A 156 14.91 -22.02 -35.24
CA ALA A 156 14.30 -22.56 -34.03
C ALA A 156 14.98 -22.04 -32.75
N GLU A 157 16.31 -21.90 -32.79
CA GLU A 157 17.12 -21.31 -31.75
C GLU A 157 16.78 -19.82 -31.54
N ASN A 158 16.72 -19.04 -32.61
CA ASN A 158 16.34 -17.62 -32.52
C ASN A 158 14.92 -17.44 -31.97
N SER A 159 14.00 -18.34 -32.33
CA SER A 159 12.64 -18.34 -31.77
C SER A 159 12.62 -18.65 -30.29
N LEU A 160 13.39 -19.63 -29.82
CA LEU A 160 13.51 -20.00 -28.43
C LEU A 160 14.15 -18.87 -27.61
N SER A 161 15.25 -18.28 -28.14
CA SER A 161 15.91 -17.13 -27.50
C SER A 161 14.99 -15.92 -27.37
N ALA A 162 14.20 -15.61 -28.40
CA ALA A 162 13.24 -14.50 -28.35
C ALA A 162 12.14 -14.74 -27.30
N LEU A 163 11.65 -15.97 -27.16
CA LEU A 163 10.63 -16.32 -26.16
C LEU A 163 11.22 -16.26 -24.71
N GLN A 164 12.47 -16.64 -24.55
CA GLN A 164 13.18 -16.52 -23.27
C GLN A 164 13.38 -15.04 -22.87
N GLU A 165 13.73 -14.21 -23.85
CA GLU A 165 13.83 -12.75 -23.63
C GLU A 165 12.47 -12.13 -23.31
N GLU A 166 11.38 -12.58 -23.97
CA GLU A 166 10.02 -12.14 -23.66
C GLU A 166 9.62 -12.51 -22.22
N LEU A 167 10.00 -13.69 -21.75
CA LEU A 167 9.76 -14.13 -20.35
C LEU A 167 10.58 -13.29 -19.36
N GLU A 168 11.83 -12.96 -19.68
CA GLU A 168 12.66 -12.09 -18.85
C GLU A 168 12.06 -10.68 -18.76
N VAL A 169 11.63 -10.11 -19.88
CA VAL A 169 10.95 -8.79 -19.90
C VAL A 169 9.64 -8.81 -19.12
N LEU A 170 8.86 -9.89 -19.22
CA LEU A 170 7.63 -10.05 -18.44
C LEU A 170 7.94 -10.08 -16.93
N THR A 171 8.98 -10.79 -16.53
CA THR A 171 9.44 -10.87 -15.15
C THR A 171 9.88 -9.50 -14.62
N GLN A 172 10.69 -8.76 -15.40
CA GLN A 172 11.13 -7.41 -15.01
C GLN A 172 9.97 -6.44 -14.87
N LYS A 173 8.94 -6.53 -15.72
CA LYS A 173 7.71 -5.74 -15.61
C LYS A 173 6.95 -6.06 -14.33
N PHE A 174 6.83 -7.34 -13.99
CA PHE A 174 6.18 -7.77 -12.75
C PHE A 174 6.90 -7.21 -11.52
N GLU A 175 8.23 -7.34 -11.47
CA GLU A 175 9.04 -6.80 -10.37
C GLU A 175 8.88 -5.29 -10.24
N ALA A 176 8.96 -4.57 -11.35
CA ALA A 176 8.82 -3.12 -11.38
C ALA A 176 7.42 -2.66 -10.91
N GLU A 177 6.35 -3.37 -11.32
CA GLU A 177 4.97 -3.06 -10.92
C GLU A 177 4.76 -3.29 -9.42
N VAL A 178 5.26 -4.40 -8.88
CA VAL A 178 5.19 -4.69 -7.44
C VAL A 178 6.00 -3.71 -6.62
N ASP A 179 7.20 -3.34 -7.07
CA ASP A 179 8.04 -2.37 -6.37
C ASP A 179 7.45 -0.95 -6.41
N ALA A 180 6.87 -0.54 -7.54
CA ALA A 180 6.14 0.72 -7.63
C ALA A 180 4.93 0.75 -6.67
N LEU A 181 4.20 -0.37 -6.58
CA LEU A 181 3.09 -0.52 -5.63
C LEU A 181 3.56 -0.39 -4.19
N LYS A 182 4.64 -1.09 -3.80
CA LYS A 182 5.24 -0.99 -2.45
C LYS A 182 5.66 0.44 -2.13
N GLN A 183 6.30 1.13 -3.08
CA GLN A 183 6.71 2.51 -2.88
C GLN A 183 5.51 3.45 -2.72
N SER A 184 4.43 3.24 -3.47
CA SER A 184 3.22 4.06 -3.39
C SER A 184 2.48 3.90 -2.06
N LEU A 185 2.59 2.73 -1.43
CA LEU A 185 1.96 2.39 -0.15
C LEU A 185 2.90 2.50 1.06
N ASP A 186 4.15 2.95 0.85
CA ASP A 186 5.03 3.32 1.99
C ASP A 186 4.42 4.52 2.72
N LEU A 187 4.27 4.42 4.04
CA LEU A 187 3.69 5.47 4.89
C LEU A 187 4.39 6.83 4.72
N LYS A 188 5.66 6.85 4.31
CA LYS A 188 6.41 8.07 4.04
C LYS A 188 5.92 8.79 2.77
N ASN A 189 5.36 8.04 1.83
CA ASN A 189 4.88 8.53 0.55
C ASN A 189 3.37 8.78 0.54
N ILE A 190 2.63 8.21 1.50
CA ILE A 190 1.18 8.42 1.63
C ILE A 190 0.92 9.84 2.11
N LYS A 191 0.20 10.60 1.28
CA LYS A 191 -0.22 11.96 1.63
C LYS A 191 -1.32 11.90 2.69
N LEU A 192 -1.02 12.44 3.86
CA LEU A 192 -2.00 12.65 4.92
C LEU A 192 -2.75 13.97 4.67
N GLU A 193 -4.05 13.92 4.62
CA GLU A 193 -4.93 15.09 4.52
C GLU A 193 -5.63 15.34 5.85
N THR A 194 -5.90 16.60 6.14
CA THR A 194 -6.74 16.98 7.28
C THR A 194 -8.12 17.35 6.76
N LYS A 195 -9.15 16.71 7.32
CA LYS A 195 -10.55 16.97 7.02
C LYS A 195 -11.19 17.71 8.19
N GLU A 196 -11.66 18.91 7.95
CA GLU A 196 -12.38 19.71 8.93
C GLU A 196 -13.88 19.37 8.90
N ILE A 197 -14.45 19.13 10.06
CA ILE A 197 -15.88 18.91 10.26
C ILE A 197 -16.40 20.01 11.17
N SER A 198 -17.31 20.83 10.65
CA SER A 198 -18.00 21.86 11.44
C SER A 198 -19.19 21.26 12.19
N PRO A 199 -19.42 21.62 13.45
CA PRO A 199 -20.58 21.16 14.20
C PRO A 199 -21.87 21.71 13.61
N LYS A 200 -22.99 21.00 13.78
CA LYS A 200 -24.33 21.56 13.59
C LYS A 200 -24.80 22.18 14.92
N LYS A 201 -25.71 23.14 14.86
CA LYS A 201 -26.26 23.73 16.10
C LYS A 201 -26.94 22.68 17.01
N THR A 202 -27.48 21.63 16.42
CA THR A 202 -28.10 20.50 17.13
C THR A 202 -27.11 19.59 17.85
N ASP A 203 -25.81 19.64 17.45
CA ASP A 203 -24.77 18.81 18.02
C ASP A 203 -24.22 19.41 19.33
N ILE A 204 -24.61 20.66 19.65
CA ILE A 204 -24.24 21.39 20.87
C ILE A 204 -25.43 21.31 21.85
N TYR A 205 -25.35 20.42 22.84
CA TYR A 205 -26.40 20.15 23.83
C TYR A 205 -25.77 19.93 25.21
N ASP A 206 -26.63 19.85 26.24
CA ASP A 206 -26.24 19.67 27.64
C ASP A 206 -25.26 20.73 28.19
N GLU A 207 -25.39 21.95 27.67
CA GLU A 207 -24.56 23.06 28.10
C GLU A 207 -24.86 23.44 29.55
N LYS A 208 -23.79 23.60 30.36
CA LYS A 208 -23.91 24.06 31.76
C LYS A 208 -22.96 25.23 31.95
N ILE A 209 -23.46 26.26 32.62
CA ILE A 209 -22.62 27.38 33.01
C ILE A 209 -22.58 27.45 34.52
N SER A 210 -21.41 27.58 35.09
CA SER A 210 -21.21 27.70 36.52
C SER A 210 -20.14 28.74 36.84
N LEU A 211 -20.21 29.35 38.02
CA LEU A 211 -19.19 30.27 38.51
C LEU A 211 -18.16 29.45 39.29
N LEU A 212 -16.91 29.58 38.90
CA LEU A 212 -15.80 29.01 39.63
C LEU A 212 -15.10 30.10 40.40
N TRP A 213 -15.08 29.99 41.72
CA TRP A 213 -14.34 30.86 42.59
C TRP A 213 -12.93 30.29 42.80
N LYS A 214 -11.93 31.09 42.50
CA LYS A 214 -10.54 30.74 42.72
C LYS A 214 -10.04 31.48 43.98
N SER A 215 -9.68 30.71 45.01
CA SER A 215 -9.02 31.23 46.22
C SER A 215 -7.59 31.68 45.92
#